data_92f25c1f1ff04ebb1269bb3d7cf965af
#
_entry.id   92f25c1f1ff04ebb1269bb3d7cf965af
#
_cell.length_a   1.000
_cell.length_b   1.000
_cell.length_c   1.000
_cell.angle_alpha   90.00
_cell.angle_beta   90.00
_cell.angle_gamma   90.00
#
_symmetry.space_group_name_H-M   'P 1'
#
loop_
_entity.id
_entity.type
_entity.pdbx_description
1 polymer ?
#
loop_
_entity_poly.entity_id
_entity_poly.type
_entity_poly.pdbx_seq_one_letter_code
_entity_poly.pdbx_strand_id
1 'polypeptide(L)'
;MSHDQNFKNLILDYPEQALAFFAAEEAPALGGGARITPLRQEQLQERLGERFRELDVPLLVEWPDGRREALLFVIEEETRTRRFDIHRLAHYCLDLAALCDTDRVVPVVVFLDHGAAPESVTLGGDRQTYLHFRYLACRLPRLPWRAYRDSDNLVARLNLPNMAWTTTAEKLEAFAAAVRGLQALEPDPERQLKYADFIDIYGTLNNEERALYEQRYPQESEAMTGFAERFLTKGREEGMQRGEAAVLLHLIERRFGPEAAARSRERVEAADADTLLVWSERVLTAESVEDVIH
;
A
#
# COMPACT_ATOMS: atom_id res chain seq x y z
N MET A 1 5.66 9.17 3.84
CA MET A 1 4.84 7.95 4.15
C MET A 1 5.77 6.92 4.74
N SER A 2 5.32 6.09 5.68
CA SER A 2 6.17 4.99 6.18
C SER A 2 6.27 3.93 5.09
N HIS A 3 7.38 3.21 5.04
CA HIS A 3 7.60 2.10 4.12
C HIS A 3 6.45 1.07 4.16
N ASP A 4 6.02 0.67 5.35
CA ASP A 4 4.89 -0.25 5.56
C ASP A 4 3.61 0.17 4.83
N GLN A 5 3.31 1.48 4.79
CA GLN A 5 2.10 1.98 4.16
C GLN A 5 2.12 1.78 2.63
N ASN A 6 3.29 1.80 2.01
CA ASN A 6 3.41 1.61 0.57
C ASN A 6 3.09 0.16 0.14
N PHE A 7 3.60 -0.84 0.88
CA PHE A 7 3.23 -2.24 0.64
C PHE A 7 1.75 -2.52 0.93
N LYS A 8 1.23 -1.96 2.01
CA LYS A 8 -0.20 -2.04 2.34
C LYS A 8 -1.05 -1.51 1.20
N ASN A 9 -0.71 -0.33 0.69
CA ASN A 9 -1.39 0.27 -0.45
C ASN A 9 -1.30 -0.61 -1.71
N LEU A 10 -0.12 -1.21 -1.98
CA LEU A 10 0.09 -2.09 -3.13
C LEU A 10 -0.84 -3.32 -3.08
N ILE A 11 -0.97 -3.96 -1.92
CA ILE A 11 -1.85 -5.11 -1.73
C ILE A 11 -3.32 -4.71 -1.85
N LEU A 12 -3.70 -3.54 -1.31
CA LEU A 12 -5.07 -3.06 -1.36
C LEU A 12 -5.50 -2.59 -2.75
N ASP A 13 -4.60 -1.99 -3.51
CA ASP A 13 -4.89 -1.49 -4.87
C ASP A 13 -4.90 -2.64 -5.91
N TYR A 14 -4.11 -3.72 -5.67
CA TYR A 14 -3.98 -4.87 -6.59
C TYR A 14 -4.12 -6.21 -5.86
N PRO A 15 -5.22 -6.47 -5.16
CA PRO A 15 -5.34 -7.63 -4.28
C PRO A 15 -5.23 -8.97 -5.02
N GLU A 16 -5.79 -9.11 -6.21
CA GLU A 16 -5.67 -10.35 -7.01
C GLU A 16 -4.23 -10.61 -7.43
N GLN A 17 -3.52 -9.58 -7.87
CA GLN A 17 -2.12 -9.68 -8.28
C GLN A 17 -1.19 -9.92 -7.09
N ALA A 18 -1.50 -9.31 -5.93
CA ALA A 18 -0.77 -9.55 -4.69
C ALA A 18 -0.93 -11.00 -4.21
N LEU A 19 -2.14 -11.55 -4.25
CA LEU A 19 -2.41 -12.97 -3.96
C LEU A 19 -1.65 -13.88 -4.91
N ALA A 20 -1.75 -13.64 -6.21
CA ALA A 20 -1.09 -14.48 -7.22
C ALA A 20 0.45 -14.45 -7.11
N PHE A 21 1.03 -13.38 -6.58
CA PHE A 21 2.48 -13.24 -6.43
C PHE A 21 2.99 -13.65 -5.06
N PHE A 22 2.45 -13.09 -3.97
CA PHE A 22 2.96 -13.34 -2.62
C PHE A 22 2.47 -14.65 -2.01
N ALA A 23 1.31 -15.14 -2.44
CA ALA A 23 0.67 -16.35 -1.93
C ALA A 23 0.48 -17.41 -3.05
N ALA A 24 1.39 -17.48 -4.01
CA ALA A 24 1.26 -18.32 -5.21
C ALA A 24 1.00 -19.80 -4.92
N GLU A 25 1.49 -20.32 -3.79
CA GLU A 25 1.31 -21.72 -3.38
C GLU A 25 -0.14 -22.03 -2.95
N GLU A 26 -0.84 -21.03 -2.40
CA GLU A 26 -2.20 -21.13 -1.90
C GLU A 26 -3.19 -20.27 -2.71
N ALA A 27 -2.69 -19.38 -3.59
CA ALA A 27 -3.56 -18.59 -4.45
C ALA A 27 -4.33 -19.56 -5.35
N PRO A 28 -5.49 -20.04 -4.91
CA PRO A 28 -6.29 -20.93 -5.72
C PRO A 28 -6.72 -20.15 -6.93
N ALA A 29 -7.12 -20.85 -7.94
CA ALA A 29 -7.80 -20.26 -9.08
C ALA A 29 -8.90 -19.30 -8.57
N LEU A 30 -8.58 -18.01 -8.46
CA LEU A 30 -9.54 -16.94 -8.18
C LEU A 30 -10.56 -16.81 -9.33
N GLY A 31 -10.44 -17.70 -10.32
CA GLY A 31 -11.39 -17.89 -11.39
C GLY A 31 -12.77 -18.30 -10.86
N GLY A 32 -13.82 -17.85 -11.50
CA GLY A 32 -15.19 -18.24 -11.15
C GLY A 32 -15.96 -17.22 -10.30
N GLY A 33 -15.58 -15.95 -10.28
CA GLY A 33 -16.35 -14.87 -9.63
C GLY A 33 -16.08 -14.74 -8.14
N ALA A 34 -14.89 -15.15 -7.67
CA ALA A 34 -14.45 -14.87 -6.31
C ALA A 34 -14.39 -13.35 -6.07
N ARG A 35 -14.85 -12.92 -4.91
CA ARG A 35 -14.80 -11.54 -4.46
C ARG A 35 -13.74 -11.39 -3.38
N ILE A 36 -12.80 -10.47 -3.58
CA ILE A 36 -11.78 -10.12 -2.59
C ILE A 36 -12.19 -8.83 -1.91
N THR A 37 -12.29 -8.86 -0.59
CA THR A 37 -12.70 -7.70 0.21
C THR A 37 -11.65 -7.46 1.29
N PRO A 38 -10.98 -6.29 1.33
CA PRO A 38 -10.17 -5.90 2.47
C PRO A 38 -11.03 -5.78 3.72
N LEU A 39 -10.60 -6.38 4.80
CA LEU A 39 -11.28 -6.22 6.09
C LEU A 39 -10.90 -4.86 6.69
N ARG A 40 -11.91 -4.11 7.15
CA ARG A 40 -11.71 -2.77 7.69
C ARG A 40 -11.05 -2.86 9.07
N GLN A 41 -10.08 -1.98 9.31
CA GLN A 41 -9.36 -1.90 10.59
C GLN A 41 -10.30 -1.68 11.78
N GLU A 42 -11.37 -0.90 11.60
CA GLU A 42 -12.35 -0.63 12.65
C GLU A 42 -13.03 -1.93 13.13
N GLN A 43 -13.40 -2.82 12.21
CA GLN A 43 -14.01 -4.12 12.54
C GLN A 43 -13.04 -5.04 13.28
N LEU A 44 -11.75 -4.93 12.97
CA LEU A 44 -10.68 -5.70 13.60
C LEU A 44 -10.36 -5.13 14.99
N GLN A 45 -10.27 -3.81 15.13
CA GLN A 45 -10.02 -3.13 16.40
C GLN A 45 -11.17 -3.33 17.41
N GLU A 46 -12.41 -3.30 16.96
CA GLU A 46 -13.59 -3.48 17.80
C GLU A 46 -13.62 -4.89 18.43
N ARG A 47 -13.17 -5.92 17.69
CA ARG A 47 -13.09 -7.31 18.19
C ARG A 47 -11.76 -7.70 18.80
N LEU A 48 -10.62 -7.19 18.29
CA LEU A 48 -9.28 -7.60 18.67
C LEU A 48 -8.59 -6.61 19.63
N GLY A 49 -9.18 -5.43 19.82
CA GLY A 49 -8.66 -4.36 20.68
C GLY A 49 -7.31 -3.83 20.17
N GLU A 50 -6.52 -3.25 21.11
CA GLU A 50 -5.20 -2.66 20.80
C GLU A 50 -4.12 -3.69 20.33
N ARG A 51 -4.45 -4.97 20.27
CA ARG A 51 -3.54 -6.03 19.81
C ARG A 51 -3.33 -6.03 18.32
N PHE A 52 -4.30 -5.50 17.56
CA PHE A 52 -4.19 -5.39 16.11
C PHE A 52 -3.32 -4.18 15.75
N ARG A 53 -2.16 -4.42 15.16
CA ARG A 53 -1.27 -3.36 14.72
C ARG A 53 -1.63 -2.92 13.29
N GLU A 54 -1.35 -1.64 12.97
CA GLU A 54 -1.64 -0.99 11.68
C GLU A 54 -0.99 -1.63 10.45
N LEU A 55 -0.12 -2.63 10.63
CA LEU A 55 0.76 -3.18 9.60
C LEU A 55 0.19 -4.37 8.82
N ASP A 56 -0.90 -4.96 9.31
CA ASP A 56 -1.43 -6.19 8.73
C ASP A 56 -2.53 -5.87 7.72
N VAL A 57 -2.53 -6.58 6.58
CA VAL A 57 -3.55 -6.44 5.52
C VAL A 57 -4.36 -7.72 5.41
N PRO A 58 -5.45 -7.86 6.16
CA PRO A 58 -6.33 -9.00 6.03
C PRO A 58 -7.27 -8.83 4.84
N LEU A 59 -7.30 -9.84 3.98
CA LEU A 59 -8.22 -9.95 2.86
C LEU A 59 -9.17 -11.12 3.08
N LEU A 60 -10.45 -10.92 2.82
CA LEU A 60 -11.44 -11.98 2.77
C LEU A 60 -11.75 -12.32 1.31
N VAL A 61 -11.62 -13.58 0.95
CA VAL A 61 -12.01 -14.11 -0.36
C VAL A 61 -13.29 -14.92 -0.19
N GLU A 62 -14.31 -14.55 -0.93
CA GLU A 62 -15.62 -15.21 -0.91
C GLU A 62 -15.94 -15.73 -2.33
N TRP A 63 -16.35 -16.99 -2.43
CA TRP A 63 -16.79 -17.60 -3.69
C TRP A 63 -18.30 -17.64 -3.77
N PRO A 64 -18.87 -17.71 -4.98
CA PRO A 64 -20.33 -17.80 -5.16
C PRO A 64 -20.99 -19.02 -4.52
N ASP A 65 -20.22 -20.08 -4.24
CA ASP A 65 -20.67 -21.28 -3.54
C ASP A 65 -20.74 -21.12 -2.01
N GLY A 66 -20.44 -19.93 -1.49
CA GLY A 66 -20.44 -19.64 -0.06
C GLY A 66 -19.13 -19.98 0.66
N ARG A 67 -18.14 -20.53 -0.03
CA ARG A 67 -16.81 -20.77 0.54
C ARG A 67 -16.13 -19.46 0.85
N ARG A 68 -15.44 -19.40 2.01
CA ARG A 68 -14.67 -18.25 2.49
C ARG A 68 -13.25 -18.64 2.82
N GLU A 69 -12.33 -17.74 2.56
CA GLU A 69 -10.94 -17.87 2.93
C GLU A 69 -10.40 -16.51 3.36
N ALA A 70 -9.82 -16.45 4.56
CA ALA A 70 -9.16 -15.25 5.06
C ALA A 70 -7.66 -15.34 4.78
N LEU A 71 -7.10 -14.32 4.13
CA LEU A 71 -5.66 -14.20 3.92
C LEU A 71 -5.14 -13.04 4.74
N LEU A 72 -4.11 -13.28 5.53
CA LEU A 72 -3.45 -12.28 6.35
C LEU A 72 -2.07 -12.00 5.77
N PHE A 73 -1.88 -10.83 5.20
CA PHE A 73 -0.57 -10.35 4.77
C PHE A 73 0.12 -9.61 5.90
N VAL A 74 1.29 -10.10 6.29
CA VAL A 74 2.21 -9.43 7.21
C VAL A 74 3.47 -9.05 6.45
N ILE A 75 3.87 -7.79 6.53
CA ILE A 75 5.04 -7.29 5.85
C ILE A 75 6.13 -7.08 6.87
N GLU A 76 7.21 -7.85 6.74
CA GLU A 76 8.40 -7.72 7.56
C GLU A 76 9.48 -6.99 6.77
N GLU A 77 9.58 -5.69 7.00
CA GLU A 77 10.45 -4.78 6.27
C GLU A 77 11.86 -4.67 6.85
N GLU A 78 12.05 -5.08 8.09
CA GLU A 78 13.28 -4.74 8.79
C GLU A 78 14.43 -5.74 8.64
N THR A 79 15.64 -5.17 8.47
CA THR A 79 16.96 -5.74 8.77
C THR A 79 17.06 -6.40 10.17
N ARG A 80 16.00 -6.39 10.95
CA ARG A 80 15.87 -7.01 12.27
C ARG A 80 14.79 -8.08 12.27
N THR A 81 15.03 -9.19 11.58
CA THR A 81 14.26 -10.44 11.71
C THR A 81 14.03 -10.88 13.17
N ARG A 82 14.73 -10.27 14.13
CA ARG A 82 14.53 -10.45 15.58
C ARG A 82 13.18 -9.91 16.08
N ARG A 83 12.42 -9.15 15.29
CA ARG A 83 11.11 -8.61 15.70
C ARG A 83 9.93 -9.41 15.14
N PHE A 84 10.15 -10.29 14.15
CA PHE A 84 9.10 -11.18 13.67
C PHE A 84 8.67 -12.14 14.79
N ASP A 85 7.42 -12.03 15.18
CA ASP A 85 6.83 -12.85 16.25
C ASP A 85 5.79 -13.82 15.65
N ILE A 86 6.22 -15.06 15.42
CA ILE A 86 5.36 -16.12 14.89
C ILE A 86 4.17 -16.44 15.81
N HIS A 87 4.29 -16.24 17.13
CA HIS A 87 3.19 -16.46 18.06
C HIS A 87 2.12 -15.40 17.87
N ARG A 88 2.53 -14.14 17.66
CA ARG A 88 1.59 -13.05 17.33
C ARG A 88 0.85 -13.33 16.03
N LEU A 89 1.56 -13.79 14.99
CA LEU A 89 0.93 -14.18 13.72
C LEU A 89 -0.09 -15.30 13.92
N ALA A 90 0.24 -16.33 14.69
CA ALA A 90 -0.67 -17.42 15.00
C ALA A 90 -1.94 -16.93 15.74
N HIS A 91 -1.80 -16.00 16.68
CA HIS A 91 -2.95 -15.38 17.34
C HIS A 91 -3.85 -14.64 16.36
N TYR A 92 -3.28 -13.84 15.46
CA TYR A 92 -4.08 -13.13 14.45
C TYR A 92 -4.85 -14.08 13.53
N CYS A 93 -4.26 -15.21 13.17
CA CYS A 93 -4.96 -16.21 12.35
C CYS A 93 -6.16 -16.80 13.08
N LEU A 94 -6.05 -17.10 14.39
CA LEU A 94 -7.17 -17.60 15.19
C LEU A 94 -8.29 -16.55 15.33
N ASP A 95 -7.90 -15.30 15.54
CA ASP A 95 -8.83 -14.19 15.63
C ASP A 95 -9.58 -13.97 14.30
N LEU A 96 -8.85 -14.02 13.16
CA LEU A 96 -9.46 -13.92 11.83
C LEU A 96 -10.38 -15.11 11.52
N ALA A 97 -10.00 -16.32 11.93
CA ALA A 97 -10.85 -17.50 11.77
C ALA A 97 -12.21 -17.29 12.44
N ALA A 98 -12.19 -16.80 13.69
CA ALA A 98 -13.42 -16.49 14.44
C ALA A 98 -14.20 -15.30 13.85
N LEU A 99 -13.51 -14.27 13.36
CA LEU A 99 -14.13 -13.08 12.77
C LEU A 99 -14.83 -13.39 11.45
N CYS A 100 -14.18 -14.17 10.57
CA CYS A 100 -14.65 -14.48 9.23
C CYS A 100 -15.49 -15.76 9.17
N ASP A 101 -15.70 -16.43 10.31
CA ASP A 101 -16.42 -17.71 10.41
C ASP A 101 -15.87 -18.74 9.39
N THR A 102 -14.54 -18.96 9.42
CA THR A 102 -13.84 -19.88 8.52
C THR A 102 -12.58 -20.45 9.16
N ASP A 103 -12.36 -21.76 8.97
CA ASP A 103 -11.08 -22.40 9.35
C ASP A 103 -10.00 -22.26 8.25
N ARG A 104 -10.35 -21.64 7.12
CA ARG A 104 -9.45 -21.43 6.00
C ARG A 104 -8.76 -20.06 6.17
N VAL A 105 -7.67 -20.04 6.93
CA VAL A 105 -6.85 -18.84 7.14
C VAL A 105 -5.44 -19.09 6.64
N VAL A 106 -4.99 -18.25 5.70
CA VAL A 106 -3.67 -18.34 5.08
C VAL A 106 -2.81 -17.17 5.53
N PRO A 107 -1.86 -17.38 6.43
CA PRO A 107 -0.89 -16.36 6.81
C PRO A 107 0.21 -16.26 5.77
N VAL A 108 0.46 -15.05 5.27
CA VAL A 108 1.50 -14.75 4.29
C VAL A 108 2.45 -13.70 4.87
N VAL A 109 3.73 -13.99 4.91
CA VAL A 109 4.76 -13.04 5.36
C VAL A 109 5.67 -12.69 4.20
N VAL A 110 5.75 -11.40 3.88
CA VAL A 110 6.63 -10.85 2.85
C VAL A 110 7.90 -10.33 3.52
N PHE A 111 9.04 -10.94 3.25
CA PHE A 111 10.34 -10.53 3.76
C PHE A 111 11.09 -9.70 2.74
N LEU A 112 11.54 -8.52 3.15
CA LEU A 112 12.34 -7.59 2.33
C LEU A 112 13.84 -7.72 2.58
N ASP A 113 14.25 -8.51 3.56
CA ASP A 113 15.65 -8.75 3.90
C ASP A 113 16.07 -10.23 3.79
N HIS A 114 17.37 -10.48 3.96
CA HIS A 114 17.96 -11.83 3.93
C HIS A 114 17.93 -12.54 5.30
N GLY A 115 17.35 -11.92 6.32
CA GLY A 115 17.38 -12.44 7.70
C GLY A 115 16.68 -13.80 7.87
N ALA A 116 17.03 -14.49 8.96
CA ALA A 116 16.41 -15.76 9.32
C ALA A 116 15.20 -15.50 10.23
N ALA A 117 14.07 -16.07 9.90
CA ALA A 117 12.87 -16.09 10.74
C ALA A 117 12.46 -17.54 11.00
N PRO A 118 11.82 -17.84 12.15
CA PRO A 118 11.30 -19.17 12.41
C PRO A 118 10.23 -19.54 11.37
N GLU A 119 10.33 -20.70 10.76
CA GLU A 119 9.38 -21.17 9.72
C GLU A 119 8.13 -21.83 10.30
N SER A 120 8.20 -22.26 11.55
CA SER A 120 7.09 -22.86 12.28
C SER A 120 7.24 -22.69 13.78
N VAL A 121 6.12 -22.82 14.49
CA VAL A 121 6.10 -22.96 15.95
C VAL A 121 5.24 -24.16 16.32
N THR A 122 5.70 -24.89 17.34
CA THR A 122 4.99 -26.06 17.88
C THR A 122 4.78 -25.84 19.37
N LEU A 123 3.53 -25.99 19.81
CA LEU A 123 3.17 -25.96 21.22
C LEU A 123 2.72 -27.35 21.63
N GLY A 124 3.27 -27.86 22.74
CA GLY A 124 2.96 -29.20 23.22
C GLY A 124 3.66 -29.52 24.54
N GLY A 125 3.38 -30.70 25.02
CA GLY A 125 4.11 -31.31 26.14
C GLY A 125 5.05 -32.43 25.64
N ASP A 126 5.63 -33.16 26.57
CA ASP A 126 6.57 -34.24 26.25
C ASP A 126 5.93 -35.40 25.47
N ARG A 127 4.61 -35.51 25.52
CA ARG A 127 3.89 -36.66 24.92
C ARG A 127 3.10 -36.33 23.69
N GLN A 128 2.69 -35.08 23.52
CA GLN A 128 1.77 -34.70 22.43
C GLN A 128 1.96 -33.24 22.01
N THR A 129 1.87 -33.03 20.70
CA THR A 129 1.74 -31.70 20.11
C THR A 129 0.26 -31.30 20.11
N TYR A 130 -0.03 -30.08 20.56
CA TYR A 130 -1.39 -29.54 20.59
C TYR A 130 -1.64 -28.48 19.53
N LEU A 131 -0.57 -27.76 19.10
CA LEU A 131 -0.62 -26.81 18.00
C LEU A 131 0.66 -26.92 17.17
N HIS A 132 0.51 -26.98 15.86
CA HIS A 132 1.61 -26.79 14.93
C HIS A 132 1.20 -25.71 13.93
N PHE A 133 1.90 -24.59 13.92
CA PHE A 133 1.60 -23.44 13.10
C PHE A 133 2.72 -23.18 12.09
N ARG A 134 2.34 -22.87 10.85
CA ARG A 134 3.22 -22.47 9.75
C ARG A 134 2.60 -21.31 8.98
N TYR A 135 3.38 -20.66 8.13
CA TYR A 135 2.95 -19.57 7.27
C TYR A 135 3.63 -19.66 5.91
N LEU A 136 3.09 -19.00 4.90
CA LEU A 136 3.73 -18.81 3.60
C LEU A 136 4.77 -17.70 3.72
N ALA A 137 6.01 -17.98 3.34
CA ALA A 137 7.11 -17.05 3.39
C ALA A 137 7.51 -16.59 1.98
N CYS A 138 7.05 -15.43 1.56
CA CYS A 138 7.55 -14.78 0.34
C CYS A 138 8.84 -14.00 0.67
N ARG A 139 9.99 -14.55 0.33
CA ARG A 139 11.29 -13.91 0.56
C ARG A 139 11.77 -13.24 -0.72
N LEU A 140 11.42 -11.96 -0.92
CA LEU A 140 11.75 -11.21 -2.14
C LEU A 140 13.25 -11.29 -2.50
N PRO A 141 14.20 -11.10 -1.56
CA PRO A 141 15.64 -11.19 -1.88
C PRO A 141 16.13 -12.57 -2.32
N ARG A 142 15.30 -13.61 -2.29
CA ARG A 142 15.60 -14.95 -2.76
C ARG A 142 14.97 -15.28 -4.12
N LEU A 143 14.02 -14.46 -4.58
CA LEU A 143 13.36 -14.67 -5.86
C LEU A 143 14.27 -14.17 -7.00
N PRO A 144 14.47 -14.95 -8.06
CA PRO A 144 15.28 -14.52 -9.21
C PRO A 144 14.50 -13.48 -10.02
N TRP A 145 14.92 -12.22 -9.99
CA TRP A 145 14.22 -11.11 -10.65
C TRP A 145 13.96 -11.34 -12.14
N ARG A 146 14.85 -12.07 -12.83
CA ARG A 146 14.70 -12.39 -14.26
C ARG A 146 13.48 -13.26 -14.57
N ALA A 147 13.03 -14.07 -13.63
CA ALA A 147 11.83 -14.89 -13.80
C ALA A 147 10.55 -14.06 -13.84
N TYR A 148 10.60 -12.85 -13.28
CA TYR A 148 9.46 -11.94 -13.18
C TYR A 148 9.59 -10.69 -14.05
N ARG A 149 10.74 -10.55 -14.75
CA ARG A 149 11.07 -9.36 -15.56
C ARG A 149 9.99 -9.01 -16.58
N ASP A 150 9.38 -10.00 -17.19
CA ASP A 150 8.38 -9.83 -18.23
C ASP A 150 6.98 -10.30 -17.79
N SER A 151 6.74 -10.37 -16.47
CA SER A 151 5.47 -10.78 -15.89
C SER A 151 4.38 -9.74 -16.17
N ASP A 152 3.14 -10.20 -16.44
CA ASP A 152 1.95 -9.37 -16.53
C ASP A 152 1.39 -8.96 -15.15
N ASN A 153 1.99 -9.47 -14.07
CA ASN A 153 1.64 -9.12 -12.70
C ASN A 153 2.40 -7.86 -12.29
N LEU A 154 1.68 -6.74 -12.14
CA LEU A 154 2.27 -5.45 -11.77
C LEU A 154 2.93 -5.50 -10.38
N VAL A 155 2.33 -6.21 -9.41
CA VAL A 155 2.91 -6.36 -8.06
C VAL A 155 4.29 -7.02 -8.13
N ALA A 156 4.44 -8.07 -8.95
CA ALA A 156 5.73 -8.72 -9.20
C ALA A 156 6.71 -7.76 -9.89
N ARG A 157 6.25 -7.01 -10.90
CA ARG A 157 7.10 -6.05 -11.65
C ARG A 157 7.61 -4.92 -10.77
N LEU A 158 6.79 -4.35 -9.91
CA LEU A 158 7.19 -3.29 -8.98
C LEU A 158 8.21 -3.77 -7.93
N ASN A 159 8.20 -5.06 -7.62
CA ASN A 159 9.11 -5.66 -6.65
C ASN A 159 10.43 -6.18 -7.25
N LEU A 160 10.69 -6.02 -8.55
CA LEU A 160 11.94 -6.46 -9.17
C LEU A 160 13.21 -5.93 -8.48
N PRO A 161 13.28 -4.65 -8.04
CA PRO A 161 14.45 -4.16 -7.32
C PRO A 161 14.69 -4.82 -5.96
N ASN A 162 13.64 -5.38 -5.34
CA ASN A 162 13.69 -6.08 -4.06
C ASN A 162 14.09 -7.56 -4.17
N MET A 163 14.20 -8.07 -5.41
CA MET A 163 14.53 -9.47 -5.67
C MET A 163 16.04 -9.72 -5.74
N ALA A 164 16.43 -10.99 -5.92
CA ALA A 164 17.83 -11.40 -5.99
C ALA A 164 18.52 -10.89 -7.25
N TRP A 165 19.49 -10.04 -7.08
CA TRP A 165 20.45 -9.63 -8.10
C TRP A 165 21.88 -9.78 -7.54
N THR A 166 22.86 -9.97 -8.40
CA THR A 166 24.25 -10.30 -8.01
C THR A 166 25.24 -9.19 -8.32
N THR A 167 24.90 -8.32 -9.27
CA THR A 167 25.77 -7.21 -9.70
C THR A 167 25.01 -5.90 -9.75
N THR A 168 25.73 -4.78 -9.65
CA THR A 168 25.14 -3.45 -9.86
C THR A 168 24.43 -3.34 -11.21
N ALA A 169 24.99 -3.95 -12.26
CA ALA A 169 24.35 -3.95 -13.58
C ALA A 169 22.97 -4.63 -13.56
N GLU A 170 22.85 -5.76 -12.86
CA GLU A 170 21.58 -6.46 -12.68
C GLU A 170 20.59 -5.65 -11.82
N LYS A 171 21.07 -4.99 -10.76
CA LYS A 171 20.24 -4.09 -9.94
C LYS A 171 19.62 -2.98 -10.79
N LEU A 172 20.46 -2.31 -11.61
CA LEU A 172 19.98 -1.23 -12.49
C LEU A 172 19.00 -1.74 -13.56
N GLU A 173 19.26 -2.95 -14.12
CA GLU A 173 18.35 -3.55 -15.08
C GLU A 173 17.00 -3.93 -14.43
N ALA A 174 17.02 -4.49 -13.22
CA ALA A 174 15.81 -4.79 -12.46
C ALA A 174 15.00 -3.53 -12.15
N PHE A 175 15.69 -2.44 -11.77
CA PHE A 175 15.06 -1.13 -11.56
C PHE A 175 14.41 -0.61 -12.85
N ALA A 176 15.14 -0.59 -13.97
CA ALA A 176 14.60 -0.17 -15.27
C ALA A 176 13.42 -1.04 -15.72
N ALA A 177 13.49 -2.35 -15.48
CA ALA A 177 12.40 -3.28 -15.81
C ALA A 177 11.15 -3.01 -14.95
N ALA A 178 11.30 -2.61 -13.69
CA ALA A 178 10.18 -2.20 -12.84
C ALA A 178 9.50 -0.93 -13.39
N VAL A 179 10.28 0.08 -13.78
CA VAL A 179 9.75 1.32 -14.39
C VAL A 179 8.98 1.02 -15.68
N ARG A 180 9.55 0.21 -16.58
CA ARG A 180 8.85 -0.24 -17.81
C ARG A 180 7.56 -1.00 -17.48
N GLY A 181 7.60 -1.86 -16.44
CA GLY A 181 6.42 -2.58 -15.99
C GLY A 181 5.31 -1.64 -15.52
N LEU A 182 5.67 -0.62 -14.75
CA LEU A 182 4.73 0.39 -14.28
C LEU A 182 4.07 1.15 -15.45
N GLN A 183 4.87 1.59 -16.42
CA GLN A 183 4.35 2.30 -17.60
C GLN A 183 3.43 1.42 -18.47
N ALA A 184 3.76 0.13 -18.60
CA ALA A 184 3.03 -0.77 -19.48
C ALA A 184 1.76 -1.35 -18.86
N LEU A 185 1.74 -1.59 -17.55
CA LEU A 185 0.68 -2.34 -16.89
C LEU A 185 -0.26 -1.45 -16.06
N GLU A 186 0.14 -0.23 -15.69
CA GLU A 186 -0.73 0.69 -14.96
C GLU A 186 -1.18 1.84 -15.89
N PRO A 187 -2.46 1.86 -16.29
CA PRO A 187 -2.98 2.91 -17.15
C PRO A 187 -3.31 4.21 -16.40
N ASP A 188 -3.52 4.15 -15.08
CA ASP A 188 -3.90 5.32 -14.29
C ASP A 188 -2.67 6.18 -13.95
N PRO A 189 -2.59 7.45 -14.42
CA PRO A 189 -1.46 8.32 -14.14
C PRO A 189 -1.23 8.62 -12.65
N GLU A 190 -2.28 8.63 -11.84
CA GLU A 190 -2.14 8.85 -10.39
C GLU A 190 -1.52 7.65 -9.69
N ARG A 191 -1.93 6.44 -10.10
CA ARG A 191 -1.31 5.21 -9.61
C ARG A 191 0.11 5.05 -10.13
N GLN A 192 0.39 5.41 -11.40
CA GLN A 192 1.76 5.45 -11.90
C GLN A 192 2.65 6.33 -11.03
N LEU A 193 2.18 7.52 -10.65
CA LEU A 193 2.92 8.42 -9.78
C LEU A 193 3.18 7.81 -8.39
N LYS A 194 2.14 7.24 -7.77
CA LYS A 194 2.22 6.57 -6.47
C LYS A 194 3.24 5.42 -6.48
N TYR A 195 3.27 4.61 -7.54
CA TYR A 195 4.14 3.43 -7.62
C TYR A 195 5.52 3.71 -8.22
N ALA A 196 5.73 4.85 -8.87
CA ALA A 196 7.06 5.35 -9.16
C ALA A 196 7.83 5.67 -7.87
N ASP A 197 7.17 6.31 -6.89
CA ASP A 197 7.71 6.54 -5.55
C ASP A 197 8.05 5.21 -4.83
N PHE A 198 7.19 4.20 -4.95
CA PHE A 198 7.46 2.86 -4.44
C PHE A 198 8.76 2.28 -5.02
N ILE A 199 8.97 2.35 -6.34
CA ILE A 199 10.18 1.84 -6.99
C ILE A 199 11.43 2.59 -6.48
N ASP A 200 11.38 3.91 -6.33
CA ASP A 200 12.52 4.72 -5.87
C ASP A 200 12.87 4.44 -4.40
N ILE A 201 11.87 4.30 -3.54
CA ILE A 201 12.04 4.00 -2.12
C ILE A 201 12.69 2.63 -1.91
N TYR A 202 12.20 1.60 -2.57
CA TYR A 202 12.67 0.23 -2.36
C TYR A 202 13.85 -0.15 -3.25
N GLY A 203 13.99 0.48 -4.41
CA GLY A 203 15.11 0.25 -5.34
C GLY A 203 16.42 0.90 -4.89
N THR A 204 16.38 1.89 -4.01
CA THR A 204 17.49 2.66 -3.41
C THR A 204 18.79 2.67 -4.22
N LEU A 205 18.86 3.55 -5.22
CA LEU A 205 20.09 3.77 -5.98
C LEU A 205 20.97 4.82 -5.27
N ASN A 206 22.24 4.49 -5.01
CA ASN A 206 23.20 5.49 -4.54
C ASN A 206 23.58 6.46 -5.68
N ASN A 207 24.35 7.51 -5.39
CA ASN A 207 24.67 8.56 -6.36
C ASN A 207 25.40 8.01 -7.61
N GLU A 208 26.32 7.07 -7.44
CA GLU A 208 27.07 6.45 -8.54
C GLU A 208 26.17 5.55 -9.38
N GLU A 209 25.33 4.76 -8.72
CA GLU A 209 24.33 3.91 -9.37
C GLU A 209 23.30 4.74 -10.14
N ARG A 210 22.88 5.89 -9.59
CA ARG A 210 21.94 6.82 -10.25
C ARG A 210 22.55 7.41 -11.52
N ALA A 211 23.78 7.91 -11.46
CA ALA A 211 24.49 8.41 -12.64
C ALA A 211 24.65 7.33 -13.72
N LEU A 212 24.98 6.11 -13.32
CA LEU A 212 25.10 4.98 -14.24
C LEU A 212 23.75 4.56 -14.81
N TYR A 213 22.69 4.64 -14.02
CA TYR A 213 21.31 4.37 -14.44
C TYR A 213 20.85 5.36 -15.50
N GLU A 214 21.03 6.66 -15.28
CA GLU A 214 20.70 7.73 -16.23
C GLU A 214 21.42 7.55 -17.57
N GLN A 215 22.67 7.14 -17.52
CA GLN A 215 23.45 6.87 -18.74
C GLN A 215 22.96 5.62 -19.50
N ARG A 216 22.59 4.55 -18.80
CA ARG A 216 22.24 3.25 -19.43
C ARG A 216 20.77 3.14 -19.80
N TYR A 217 19.91 3.78 -19.05
CA TYR A 217 18.45 3.71 -19.16
C TYR A 217 17.82 5.11 -19.23
N PRO A 218 18.19 5.93 -20.23
CA PRO A 218 17.77 7.33 -20.31
C PRO A 218 16.25 7.49 -20.41
N GLN A 219 15.54 6.59 -21.10
CA GLN A 219 14.09 6.66 -21.25
C GLN A 219 13.37 6.40 -19.93
N GLU A 220 13.82 5.39 -19.17
CA GLU A 220 13.24 5.07 -17.87
C GLU A 220 13.61 6.12 -16.82
N SER A 221 14.80 6.72 -16.93
CA SER A 221 15.21 7.84 -16.08
C SER A 221 14.36 9.08 -16.35
N GLU A 222 14.11 9.42 -17.60
CA GLU A 222 13.23 10.52 -17.98
C GLU A 222 11.79 10.27 -17.49
N ALA A 223 11.30 9.02 -17.59
CA ALA A 223 9.99 8.65 -17.05
C ALA A 223 9.91 8.88 -15.53
N MET A 224 10.93 8.46 -14.77
CA MET A 224 10.99 8.68 -13.33
C MET A 224 11.05 10.17 -12.98
N THR A 225 11.83 10.98 -13.72
CA THR A 225 11.86 12.43 -13.55
C THR A 225 10.51 13.06 -13.83
N GLY A 226 9.84 12.65 -14.90
CA GLY A 226 8.48 13.10 -15.22
C GLY A 226 7.43 12.72 -14.17
N PHE A 227 7.60 11.60 -13.48
CA PHE A 227 6.79 11.25 -12.32
C PHE A 227 7.05 12.18 -11.14
N ALA A 228 8.33 12.44 -10.82
CA ALA A 228 8.72 13.34 -9.73
C ALA A 228 8.23 14.80 -9.97
N GLU A 229 8.34 15.31 -11.19
CA GLU A 229 7.84 16.63 -11.57
C GLU A 229 6.32 16.73 -11.42
N ARG A 230 5.57 15.72 -11.87
CA ARG A 230 4.12 15.63 -11.67
C ARG A 230 3.75 15.58 -10.20
N PHE A 231 4.51 14.86 -9.38
CA PHE A 231 4.30 14.80 -7.94
C PHE A 231 4.49 16.16 -7.28
N LEU A 232 5.58 16.87 -7.62
CA LEU A 232 5.85 18.21 -7.09
C LEU A 232 4.78 19.21 -7.50
N THR A 233 4.33 19.15 -8.76
CA THR A 233 3.27 20.02 -9.28
C THR A 233 1.95 19.74 -8.54
N LYS A 234 1.54 18.46 -8.44
CA LYS A 234 0.33 18.07 -7.71
C LYS A 234 0.40 18.45 -6.23
N GLY A 235 1.53 18.19 -5.57
CA GLY A 235 1.72 18.57 -4.16
C GLY A 235 1.66 20.09 -3.94
N ARG A 236 2.16 20.88 -4.90
CA ARG A 236 2.06 22.34 -4.87
C ARG A 236 0.62 22.81 -5.07
N GLU A 237 -0.10 22.23 -6.03
CA GLU A 237 -1.51 22.53 -6.28
C GLU A 237 -2.39 22.18 -5.07
N GLU A 238 -2.23 20.98 -4.50
CA GLU A 238 -2.94 20.57 -3.28
C GLU A 238 -2.60 21.44 -2.08
N GLY A 239 -1.32 21.82 -1.92
CA GLY A 239 -0.88 22.72 -0.86
C GLY A 239 -1.48 24.13 -1.00
N MET A 240 -1.58 24.64 -2.21
CA MET A 240 -2.18 25.93 -2.51
C MET A 240 -3.71 25.88 -2.23
N GLN A 241 -4.40 24.86 -2.73
CA GLN A 241 -5.84 24.66 -2.48
C GLN A 241 -6.17 24.55 -0.98
N ARG A 242 -5.37 23.77 -0.22
CA ARG A 242 -5.54 23.69 1.25
C ARG A 242 -5.30 25.02 1.93
N GLY A 243 -4.32 25.79 1.46
CA GLY A 243 -4.05 27.14 1.94
C GLY A 243 -5.23 28.10 1.69
N GLU A 244 -5.78 28.09 0.49
CA GLU A 244 -6.95 28.88 0.11
C GLU A 244 -8.20 28.48 0.91
N ALA A 245 -8.46 27.19 1.08
CA ALA A 245 -9.55 26.69 1.91
C ALA A 245 -9.42 27.14 3.38
N ALA A 246 -8.21 27.08 3.95
CA ALA A 246 -7.96 27.54 5.31
C ALA A 246 -8.17 29.05 5.46
N VAL A 247 -7.74 29.85 4.49
CA VAL A 247 -7.99 31.31 4.49
C VAL A 247 -9.48 31.59 4.39
N LEU A 248 -10.22 30.91 3.50
CA LEU A 248 -11.65 31.10 3.36
C LEU A 248 -12.40 30.72 4.64
N LEU A 249 -12.07 29.59 5.26
CA LEU A 249 -12.66 29.18 6.55
C LEU A 249 -12.38 30.21 7.65
N HIS A 250 -11.19 30.79 7.70
CA HIS A 250 -10.87 31.85 8.64
C HIS A 250 -11.69 33.13 8.39
N LEU A 251 -11.90 33.51 7.13
CA LEU A 251 -12.75 34.64 6.76
C LEU A 251 -14.22 34.40 7.13
N ILE A 252 -14.73 33.19 6.87
CA ILE A 252 -16.09 32.79 7.27
C ILE A 252 -16.21 32.84 8.79
N GLU A 253 -15.26 32.33 9.55
CA GLU A 253 -15.25 32.37 11.02
C GLU A 253 -15.29 33.80 11.55
N ARG A 254 -14.45 34.67 10.98
CA ARG A 254 -14.42 36.08 11.40
C ARG A 254 -15.68 36.84 11.11
N ARG A 255 -16.38 36.51 10.03
CA ARG A 255 -17.56 37.27 9.59
C ARG A 255 -18.88 36.69 10.12
N PHE A 256 -18.99 35.37 10.14
CA PHE A 256 -20.25 34.66 10.45
C PHE A 256 -20.15 33.79 11.71
N GLY A 257 -18.99 33.76 12.37
CA GLY A 257 -18.77 33.04 13.61
C GLY A 257 -18.27 31.60 13.44
N PRO A 258 -17.78 30.98 14.53
CA PRO A 258 -17.12 29.66 14.49
C PRO A 258 -18.08 28.53 14.10
N GLU A 259 -19.36 28.63 14.43
CA GLU A 259 -20.36 27.62 14.06
C GLU A 259 -20.60 27.58 12.55
N ALA A 260 -20.58 28.74 11.88
CA ALA A 260 -20.71 28.83 10.42
C ALA A 260 -19.48 28.22 9.73
N ALA A 261 -18.27 28.51 10.22
CA ALA A 261 -17.04 27.91 9.71
C ALA A 261 -17.02 26.38 9.89
N ALA A 262 -17.44 25.87 11.04
CA ALA A 262 -17.52 24.45 11.32
C ALA A 262 -18.48 23.72 10.37
N ARG A 263 -19.66 24.28 10.11
CA ARG A 263 -20.65 23.71 9.18
C ARG A 263 -20.19 23.74 7.72
N SER A 264 -19.37 24.72 7.36
CA SER A 264 -18.88 24.92 5.99
C SER A 264 -17.62 24.12 5.68
N ARG A 265 -16.92 23.61 6.70
CA ARG A 265 -15.59 22.99 6.60
C ARG A 265 -15.50 21.91 5.52
N GLU A 266 -16.35 20.90 5.61
CA GLU A 266 -16.33 19.76 4.68
C GLU A 266 -16.52 20.23 3.22
N ARG A 267 -17.44 21.18 3.02
CA ARG A 267 -17.73 21.70 1.68
C ARG A 267 -16.60 22.58 1.13
N VAL A 268 -15.98 23.38 1.99
CA VAL A 268 -14.84 24.25 1.62
C VAL A 268 -13.60 23.42 1.35
N GLU A 269 -13.31 22.39 2.16
CA GLU A 269 -12.16 21.50 1.96
C GLU A 269 -12.29 20.61 0.72
N ALA A 270 -13.51 20.34 0.26
CA ALA A 270 -13.81 19.57 -0.95
C ALA A 270 -13.88 20.41 -2.24
N ALA A 271 -13.88 21.74 -2.14
CA ALA A 271 -14.02 22.63 -3.28
C ALA A 271 -12.71 22.76 -4.07
N ASP A 272 -12.79 22.90 -5.40
CA ASP A 272 -11.66 23.21 -6.26
C ASP A 272 -11.18 24.66 -6.12
N ALA A 273 -9.99 24.97 -6.65
CA ALA A 273 -9.37 26.29 -6.54
C ALA A 273 -10.22 27.42 -7.10
N ASP A 274 -10.86 27.21 -8.26
CA ASP A 274 -11.72 28.21 -8.90
C ASP A 274 -12.94 28.52 -8.04
N THR A 275 -13.56 27.50 -7.45
CA THR A 275 -14.67 27.63 -6.51
C THR A 275 -14.24 28.37 -5.24
N LEU A 276 -13.07 28.01 -4.68
CA LEU A 276 -12.52 28.66 -3.48
C LEU A 276 -12.25 30.16 -3.73
N LEU A 277 -11.74 30.50 -4.90
CA LEU A 277 -11.51 31.89 -5.29
C LEU A 277 -12.83 32.68 -5.34
N VAL A 278 -13.84 32.14 -6.04
CA VAL A 278 -15.19 32.76 -6.11
C VAL A 278 -15.80 32.94 -4.72
N TRP A 279 -15.71 31.93 -3.85
CA TRP A 279 -16.23 32.03 -2.50
C TRP A 279 -15.43 33.01 -1.64
N SER A 280 -14.13 33.13 -1.86
CA SER A 280 -13.27 34.11 -1.18
C SER A 280 -13.60 35.57 -1.57
N GLU A 281 -14.06 35.81 -2.78
CA GLU A 281 -14.57 37.10 -3.20
C GLU A 281 -15.98 37.37 -2.59
N ARG A 282 -16.86 36.36 -2.62
CA ARG A 282 -18.22 36.48 -2.09
C ARG A 282 -18.26 36.70 -0.57
N VAL A 283 -17.34 36.09 0.17
CA VAL A 283 -17.27 36.22 1.61
C VAL A 283 -17.14 37.71 2.06
N LEU A 284 -16.62 38.58 1.20
CA LEU A 284 -16.46 40.00 1.51
C LEU A 284 -17.77 40.78 1.51
N THR A 285 -18.76 40.35 0.73
CA THR A 285 -20.01 41.11 0.53
C THR A 285 -21.26 40.35 0.98
N ALA A 286 -21.22 39.02 1.09
CA ALA A 286 -22.36 38.16 1.43
C ALA A 286 -22.99 38.53 2.80
N GLU A 287 -24.29 38.36 2.92
CA GLU A 287 -25.03 38.60 4.15
C GLU A 287 -25.13 37.34 5.03
N SER A 288 -25.01 36.16 4.43
CA SER A 288 -25.01 34.85 5.10
C SER A 288 -23.91 33.94 4.58
N VAL A 289 -23.58 32.86 5.31
CA VAL A 289 -22.59 31.87 4.86
C VAL A 289 -23.14 31.05 3.68
N GLU A 290 -24.45 30.87 3.62
CA GLU A 290 -25.14 30.19 2.51
C GLU A 290 -24.96 30.94 1.21
N ASP A 291 -24.91 32.30 1.23
CA ASP A 291 -24.65 33.14 0.05
C ASP A 291 -23.20 33.06 -0.40
N VAL A 292 -22.28 32.64 0.46
CA VAL A 292 -20.87 32.44 0.09
C VAL A 292 -20.70 31.15 -0.65
N ILE A 293 -21.20 30.04 -0.11
CA ILE A 293 -20.86 28.66 -0.49
C ILE A 293 -21.96 27.95 -1.32
N HIS A 294 -22.65 28.66 -2.18
CA HIS A 294 -23.67 28.04 -3.07
C HIS A 294 -23.17 27.74 -4.46
#